data_b5be203d4095c47a12a56f5c5fcf70ed
#
_entry.id   b5be203d4095c47a12a56f5c5fcf70ed
#
_cell.length_a   1.000
_cell.length_b   1.000
_cell.length_c   1.000
_cell.angle_alpha   90.00
_cell.angle_beta   90.00
_cell.angle_gamma   90.00
#
_symmetry.space_group_name_H-M   'P 1'
#
loop_
_entity.id
_entity.type
_entity.pdbx_description
1 polymer ?
#
loop_
_entity_poly.entity_id
_entity_poly.type
_entity_poly.pdbx_seq_one_letter_code
_entity_poly.pdbx_strand_id
1 'polypeptide(L)'
;MNLNNCSTKHIKIKDLKQRENIEIMLKVNTPINIIAMHIGVGERTIRNEIKRGLVDQQDSMYGFKKKYSADYSQIEYERRNVTKGPSLKIGKNIELSKEITYLIRNKKYTIGAALAKIKFENRIEVNVCERTIYNYVRDGILDLEYKELPYGKETPRKNNKKLSRSLKNRDGVSIEERPKDVEERLSYGHWEMDTVVSGTGKGKSVLLVLTERYCKEERIIKIANRKQESVIKAIDELERKYGKKRFREKFLTITTDNGVEFLDHRGITKGNRTKMYFAHAYSSWERGSNEVANRLIRRFYKKGYNIDKISNRKVKELEDWINNYPRKILGWKSTNQFLKDKQIF
;
A
#
# COMPACT_ATOMS: atom_id res chain seq x y z
N MET A 1 -48.86 25.86 0.19
CA MET A 1 -48.11 24.93 -0.65
C MET A 1 -46.94 25.68 -1.28
N ASN A 2 -45.71 25.54 -0.72
CA ASN A 2 -44.52 26.20 -1.22
C ASN A 2 -43.89 25.36 -2.30
N LEU A 3 -44.07 25.72 -3.56
CA LEU A 3 -43.40 25.16 -4.74
C LEU A 3 -42.17 26.01 -5.08
N ASN A 4 -41.13 25.95 -4.27
CA ASN A 4 -39.84 26.57 -4.62
C ASN A 4 -38.70 25.76 -4.01
N ASN A 5 -38.36 24.61 -4.63
CA ASN A 5 -37.04 24.02 -4.53
C ASN A 5 -36.77 23.13 -5.76
N CYS A 6 -36.78 23.75 -6.93
CA CYS A 6 -36.20 23.17 -8.12
C CYS A 6 -34.74 23.63 -8.16
N SER A 7 -33.82 22.79 -7.66
CA SER A 7 -32.39 22.98 -7.88
C SER A 7 -32.13 22.89 -9.37
N THR A 8 -32.02 24.02 -10.04
CA THR A 8 -31.63 24.12 -11.46
C THR A 8 -30.22 23.56 -11.59
N LYS A 9 -30.13 22.27 -11.90
CA LYS A 9 -28.85 21.71 -12.40
C LYS A 9 -28.47 22.53 -13.61
N HIS A 10 -27.39 23.30 -13.52
CA HIS A 10 -26.82 24.00 -14.66
C HIS A 10 -26.43 23.00 -15.74
N ILE A 11 -27.33 22.70 -16.66
CA ILE A 11 -27.08 21.86 -17.81
C ILE A 11 -26.12 22.62 -18.73
N LYS A 12 -24.96 22.01 -19.02
CA LYS A 12 -23.92 22.61 -19.86
C LYS A 12 -23.93 21.91 -21.21
N ILE A 13 -23.61 22.63 -22.26
CA ILE A 13 -23.32 22.06 -23.57
C ILE A 13 -21.98 21.32 -23.47
N LYS A 14 -21.99 19.97 -23.68
CA LYS A 14 -20.85 19.11 -23.39
C LYS A 14 -20.19 18.54 -24.63
N ASP A 15 -20.94 18.25 -25.67
CA ASP A 15 -20.46 17.51 -26.84
C ASP A 15 -20.53 18.34 -28.14
N LEU A 16 -19.79 17.89 -29.12
CA LEU A 16 -19.72 18.51 -30.45
C LEU A 16 -21.10 18.49 -31.14
N LYS A 17 -21.87 17.41 -31.01
CA LYS A 17 -23.18 17.26 -31.66
C LYS A 17 -24.18 18.33 -31.25
N GLN A 18 -24.19 18.73 -29.97
CA GLN A 18 -25.00 19.83 -29.49
C GLN A 18 -24.57 21.16 -30.14
N ARG A 19 -23.26 21.36 -30.35
CA ARG A 19 -22.69 22.55 -31.01
C ARG A 19 -23.03 22.61 -32.49
N GLU A 20 -22.95 21.49 -33.20
CA GLU A 20 -23.35 21.35 -34.59
C GLU A 20 -24.84 21.69 -34.77
N ASN A 21 -25.70 21.21 -33.87
CA ASN A 21 -27.15 21.59 -33.90
C ASN A 21 -27.36 23.10 -33.72
N ILE A 22 -26.60 23.73 -32.80
CA ILE A 22 -26.64 25.18 -32.63
C ILE A 22 -26.20 25.88 -33.91
N GLU A 23 -25.13 25.43 -34.56
CA GLU A 23 -24.62 25.99 -35.80
C GLU A 23 -25.66 25.90 -36.94
N ILE A 24 -26.29 24.73 -37.11
CA ILE A 24 -27.32 24.50 -38.10
C ILE A 24 -28.54 25.45 -37.87
N MET A 25 -28.98 25.53 -36.63
CA MET A 25 -30.13 26.38 -36.27
C MET A 25 -29.80 27.87 -36.45
N LEU A 26 -28.59 28.31 -36.19
CA LEU A 26 -28.13 29.68 -36.46
C LEU A 26 -28.08 30.00 -37.93
N LYS A 27 -27.65 29.04 -38.80
CA LYS A 27 -27.63 29.18 -40.25
C LYS A 27 -29.01 29.44 -40.86
N VAL A 28 -30.07 28.90 -40.26
CA VAL A 28 -31.46 29.15 -40.66
C VAL A 28 -32.15 30.26 -39.85
N ASN A 29 -31.36 31.11 -39.17
CA ASN A 29 -31.84 32.27 -38.42
C ASN A 29 -32.86 31.91 -37.29
N THR A 30 -32.76 30.74 -36.67
CA THR A 30 -33.62 30.33 -35.58
C THR A 30 -33.45 31.25 -34.35
N PRO A 31 -34.50 31.73 -33.70
CA PRO A 31 -34.40 32.55 -32.49
C PRO A 31 -33.74 31.80 -31.33
N ILE A 32 -32.96 32.54 -30.51
CA ILE A 32 -32.14 31.95 -29.42
C ILE A 32 -32.98 31.20 -28.39
N ASN A 33 -34.17 31.65 -28.07
CA ASN A 33 -35.08 30.97 -27.14
C ASN A 33 -35.50 29.59 -27.66
N ILE A 34 -35.73 29.43 -28.97
CA ILE A 34 -36.04 28.14 -29.59
C ILE A 34 -34.82 27.22 -29.60
N ILE A 35 -33.65 27.77 -29.91
CA ILE A 35 -32.37 26.99 -29.80
C ILE A 35 -32.17 26.51 -28.38
N ALA A 36 -32.38 27.36 -27.39
CA ALA A 36 -32.24 27.04 -25.98
C ALA A 36 -33.21 25.92 -25.54
N MET A 37 -34.44 25.97 -26.00
CA MET A 37 -35.46 24.95 -25.73
C MET A 37 -35.07 23.61 -26.39
N HIS A 38 -34.64 23.65 -27.65
CA HIS A 38 -34.20 22.43 -28.38
C HIS A 38 -33.01 21.73 -27.76
N ILE A 39 -32.01 22.49 -27.32
CA ILE A 39 -30.80 21.95 -26.69
C ILE A 39 -31.02 21.59 -25.19
N GLY A 40 -32.11 22.11 -24.59
CA GLY A 40 -32.44 21.86 -23.18
C GLY A 40 -31.58 22.68 -22.20
N VAL A 41 -31.16 23.89 -22.56
CA VAL A 41 -30.34 24.80 -21.73
C VAL A 41 -30.96 26.20 -21.69
N GLY A 42 -30.53 27.04 -20.75
CA GLY A 42 -30.99 28.43 -20.69
C GLY A 42 -30.41 29.28 -21.84
N GLU A 43 -31.16 30.30 -22.28
CA GLU A 43 -30.74 31.23 -23.34
C GLU A 43 -29.38 31.88 -23.08
N ARG A 44 -29.09 32.23 -21.82
CA ARG A 44 -27.77 32.76 -21.43
C ARG A 44 -26.62 31.78 -21.75
N THR A 45 -26.91 30.49 -21.64
CA THR A 45 -25.90 29.44 -21.98
C THR A 45 -25.66 29.44 -23.50
N ILE A 46 -26.72 29.53 -24.32
CA ILE A 46 -26.59 29.60 -25.76
C ILE A 46 -25.87 30.89 -26.18
N ARG A 47 -26.22 32.06 -25.64
CA ARG A 47 -25.52 33.33 -25.93
C ARG A 47 -24.01 33.22 -25.60
N ASN A 48 -23.69 32.64 -24.47
CA ASN A 48 -22.27 32.43 -24.08
C ASN A 48 -21.56 31.44 -25.00
N GLU A 49 -22.25 30.41 -25.46
CA GLU A 49 -21.71 29.43 -26.41
C GLU A 49 -21.44 30.05 -27.77
N ILE A 50 -22.40 30.81 -28.31
CA ILE A 50 -22.25 31.56 -29.57
C ILE A 50 -21.05 32.49 -29.47
N LYS A 51 -20.96 33.28 -28.40
CA LYS A 51 -19.82 34.21 -28.19
C LYS A 51 -18.47 33.47 -28.15
N ARG A 52 -18.44 32.25 -27.66
CA ARG A 52 -17.22 31.42 -27.58
C ARG A 52 -16.76 30.94 -28.96
N GLY A 53 -17.73 30.54 -29.80
CA GLY A 53 -17.50 29.94 -31.11
C GLY A 53 -17.47 30.91 -32.28
N LEU A 54 -17.48 32.24 -32.06
CA LEU A 54 -17.36 33.21 -33.14
C LEU A 54 -15.99 33.17 -33.78
N VAL A 55 -15.97 33.02 -35.09
CA VAL A 55 -14.79 33.10 -35.95
C VAL A 55 -14.99 34.11 -37.10
N ASP A 56 -13.95 34.80 -37.50
CA ASP A 56 -14.00 35.69 -38.68
C ASP A 56 -13.92 34.83 -39.93
N GLN A 57 -14.97 34.83 -40.74
CA GLN A 57 -15.03 34.17 -42.05
C GLN A 57 -15.07 35.23 -43.14
N GLN A 58 -14.25 35.02 -44.20
CA GLN A 58 -14.24 35.90 -45.35
C GLN A 58 -15.55 35.78 -46.10
N ASP A 59 -16.20 36.93 -46.35
CA ASP A 59 -17.41 37.03 -47.19
C ASP A 59 -16.99 37.30 -48.64
N SER A 60 -17.88 37.01 -49.59
CA SER A 60 -17.61 36.96 -51.02
C SER A 60 -17.17 38.29 -51.67
N MET A 61 -17.05 39.40 -50.94
CA MET A 61 -16.53 40.70 -51.40
C MET A 61 -15.64 41.38 -50.38
N TYR A 62 -14.48 40.84 -50.08
CA TYR A 62 -13.41 41.45 -49.28
C TYR A 62 -13.78 41.84 -47.83
N GLY A 63 -14.91 41.37 -47.33
CA GLY A 63 -15.34 41.62 -45.96
C GLY A 63 -15.15 40.40 -45.04
N PHE A 64 -14.93 40.64 -43.73
CA PHE A 64 -14.97 39.61 -42.72
C PHE A 64 -16.27 39.68 -41.97
N LYS A 65 -16.96 38.55 -41.85
CA LYS A 65 -18.20 38.41 -41.04
C LYS A 65 -18.01 37.38 -39.94
N LYS A 66 -18.39 37.74 -38.72
CA LYS A 66 -18.33 36.82 -37.59
C LYS A 66 -19.42 35.77 -37.71
N LYS A 67 -19.03 34.52 -37.81
CA LYS A 67 -19.97 33.37 -37.80
C LYS A 67 -19.59 32.41 -36.68
N TYR A 68 -20.62 31.72 -36.19
CA TYR A 68 -20.40 30.67 -35.19
C TYR A 68 -19.86 29.40 -35.88
N SER A 69 -18.83 28.79 -35.27
CA SER A 69 -18.29 27.49 -35.68
C SER A 69 -18.36 26.52 -34.49
N ALA A 70 -19.01 25.37 -34.69
CA ALA A 70 -19.13 24.31 -33.70
C ALA A 70 -17.77 23.72 -33.32
N ASP A 71 -16.92 23.46 -34.35
CA ASP A 71 -15.60 22.90 -34.13
C ASP A 71 -14.69 23.84 -33.34
N TYR A 72 -14.66 25.11 -33.70
CA TYR A 72 -13.86 26.10 -32.96
C TYR A 72 -14.35 26.25 -31.52
N SER A 73 -15.67 26.25 -31.30
CA SER A 73 -16.22 26.31 -29.96
C SER A 73 -15.91 25.06 -29.14
N GLN A 74 -15.83 23.88 -29.76
CA GLN A 74 -15.42 22.64 -29.11
C GLN A 74 -13.96 22.71 -28.68
N ILE A 75 -13.06 23.12 -29.58
CA ILE A 75 -11.65 23.30 -29.29
C ILE A 75 -11.44 24.28 -28.13
N GLU A 76 -12.12 25.43 -28.16
CA GLU A 76 -12.04 26.44 -27.08
C GLU A 76 -12.62 25.92 -25.76
N TYR A 77 -13.67 25.11 -25.80
CA TYR A 77 -14.22 24.46 -24.62
C TYR A 77 -13.21 23.47 -24.00
N GLU A 78 -12.59 22.63 -24.82
CA GLU A 78 -11.57 21.67 -24.39
C GLU A 78 -10.35 22.38 -23.83
N ARG A 79 -9.83 23.41 -24.54
CA ARG A 79 -8.69 24.21 -24.09
C ARG A 79 -8.95 24.84 -22.70
N ARG A 80 -10.14 25.40 -22.48
CA ARG A 80 -10.51 25.98 -21.19
C ARG A 80 -10.73 24.91 -20.10
N ASN A 81 -11.13 23.70 -20.46
CA ASN A 81 -11.29 22.62 -19.50
C ASN A 81 -9.95 22.02 -19.03
N VAL A 82 -8.95 21.95 -19.92
CA VAL A 82 -7.60 21.53 -19.56
C VAL A 82 -6.97 22.45 -18.50
N THR A 83 -7.29 23.75 -18.55
CA THR A 83 -6.76 24.73 -17.58
C THR A 83 -7.59 24.84 -16.29
N LYS A 84 -8.75 24.17 -16.23
CA LYS A 84 -9.62 24.20 -15.05
C LYS A 84 -9.16 23.15 -14.02
N GLY A 85 -9.07 23.57 -12.80
CA GLY A 85 -8.76 22.73 -11.66
C GLY A 85 -7.59 23.27 -10.85
N PRO A 86 -7.43 22.82 -9.62
CA PRO A 86 -6.27 23.19 -8.82
C PRO A 86 -4.99 22.64 -9.47
N SER A 87 -3.92 23.43 -9.43
CA SER A 87 -2.59 22.98 -9.90
C SER A 87 -2.18 21.70 -9.18
N LEU A 88 -1.44 20.83 -9.89
CA LEU A 88 -0.91 19.59 -9.31
C LEU A 88 -0.04 19.92 -8.11
N LYS A 89 -0.38 19.39 -6.94
CA LYS A 89 0.36 19.65 -5.70
C LYS A 89 1.81 19.18 -5.78
N ILE A 90 2.09 18.13 -6.56
CA ILE A 90 3.44 17.58 -6.76
C ILE A 90 4.17 18.26 -7.91
N GLY A 91 3.48 18.97 -8.82
CA GLY A 91 4.08 19.57 -10.02
C GLY A 91 5.10 20.66 -9.72
N LYS A 92 5.01 21.31 -8.56
CA LYS A 92 5.97 22.33 -8.09
C LYS A 92 7.10 21.73 -7.26
N ASN A 93 7.04 20.43 -6.92
CA ASN A 93 8.04 19.77 -6.06
C ASN A 93 8.56 18.50 -6.74
N ILE A 94 9.46 18.71 -7.72
CA ILE A 94 10.09 17.64 -8.50
C ILE A 94 10.92 16.73 -7.59
N GLU A 95 11.54 17.26 -6.55
CA GLU A 95 12.34 16.50 -5.59
C GLU A 95 11.48 15.50 -4.81
N LEU A 96 10.31 15.92 -4.34
CA LEU A 96 9.33 15.05 -3.69
C LEU A 96 8.89 13.91 -4.62
N SER A 97 8.64 14.21 -5.90
CA SER A 97 8.26 13.22 -6.90
C SER A 97 9.36 12.16 -7.10
N LYS A 98 10.61 12.60 -7.27
CA LYS A 98 11.77 11.72 -7.44
C LYS A 98 12.00 10.84 -6.21
N GLU A 99 11.93 11.42 -5.01
CA GLU A 99 12.15 10.67 -3.76
C GLU A 99 11.05 9.64 -3.50
N ILE A 100 9.78 9.97 -3.72
CA ILE A 100 8.67 9.00 -3.63
C ILE A 100 8.90 7.84 -4.60
N THR A 101 9.23 8.14 -5.86
CA THR A 101 9.49 7.14 -6.90
C THR A 101 10.66 6.24 -6.50
N TYR A 102 11.75 6.80 -6.03
CA TYR A 102 12.93 6.06 -5.56
C TYR A 102 12.59 5.12 -4.38
N LEU A 103 11.90 5.62 -3.38
CA LEU A 103 11.53 4.82 -2.19
C LEU A 103 10.60 3.66 -2.57
N ILE A 104 9.67 3.85 -3.50
CA ILE A 104 8.76 2.79 -3.94
C ILE A 104 9.48 1.78 -4.82
N ARG A 105 10.15 2.24 -5.89
CA ARG A 105 10.79 1.39 -6.91
C ARG A 105 11.99 0.65 -6.37
N ASN A 106 12.90 1.34 -5.70
CA ASN A 106 14.18 0.80 -5.26
C ASN A 106 14.14 0.26 -3.83
N LYS A 107 13.50 0.97 -2.92
CA LYS A 107 13.43 0.58 -1.50
C LYS A 107 12.20 -0.23 -1.13
N LYS A 108 11.29 -0.52 -2.07
CA LYS A 108 10.09 -1.34 -1.86
C LYS A 108 9.15 -0.82 -0.77
N TYR A 109 9.10 0.50 -0.59
CA TYR A 109 8.19 1.14 0.35
C TYR A 109 6.76 1.20 -0.21
N THR A 110 5.75 1.19 0.67
CA THR A 110 4.40 1.63 0.27
C THR A 110 4.36 3.14 0.19
N ILE A 111 3.38 3.69 -0.52
CA ILE A 111 3.20 5.15 -0.63
C ILE A 111 3.15 5.79 0.76
N GLY A 112 2.34 5.25 1.69
CA GLY A 112 2.23 5.80 3.04
C GLY A 112 3.55 5.76 3.82
N ALA A 113 4.32 4.67 3.71
CA ALA A 113 5.63 4.56 4.36
C ALA A 113 6.66 5.50 3.73
N ALA A 114 6.63 5.69 2.40
CA ALA A 114 7.51 6.63 1.71
C ALA A 114 7.25 8.08 2.16
N LEU A 115 5.98 8.51 2.17
CA LEU A 115 5.59 9.83 2.65
C LEU A 115 5.96 10.05 4.12
N ALA A 116 5.74 9.04 4.97
CA ALA A 116 6.10 9.11 6.38
C ALA A 116 7.62 9.25 6.58
N LYS A 117 8.43 8.50 5.82
CA LYS A 117 9.89 8.59 5.88
C LYS A 117 10.37 9.98 5.45
N ILE A 118 9.90 10.50 4.33
CA ILE A 118 10.28 11.83 3.82
C ILE A 118 9.91 12.90 4.85
N LYS A 119 8.68 12.82 5.40
CA LYS A 119 8.21 13.75 6.43
C LYS A 119 9.05 13.68 7.71
N PHE A 120 9.46 12.48 8.10
CA PHE A 120 10.29 12.28 9.31
C PHE A 120 11.71 12.84 9.12
N GLU A 121 12.30 12.68 7.94
CA GLU A 121 13.63 13.24 7.62
C GLU A 121 13.62 14.76 7.48
N ASN A 122 12.45 15.36 7.33
CA ASN A 122 12.21 16.82 7.26
C ASN A 122 13.07 17.57 6.24
N ARG A 123 13.49 16.87 5.15
CA ARG A 123 14.31 17.45 4.08
C ARG A 123 13.47 18.07 2.97
N ILE A 124 12.27 17.49 2.75
CA ILE A 124 11.37 17.87 1.66
C ILE A 124 9.99 18.08 2.26
N GLU A 125 9.35 19.20 1.94
CA GLU A 125 7.98 19.45 2.37
C GLU A 125 6.99 18.50 1.73
N VAL A 126 6.18 17.83 2.55
CA VAL A 126 5.16 16.86 2.11
C VAL A 126 3.77 17.50 2.24
N ASN A 127 3.27 18.01 1.13
CA ASN A 127 1.96 18.67 1.01
C ASN A 127 0.87 17.80 0.35
N VAL A 128 1.14 16.51 0.20
CA VAL A 128 0.25 15.52 -0.44
C VAL A 128 -0.10 14.38 0.50
N CYS A 129 -1.31 13.84 0.38
CA CYS A 129 -1.72 12.64 1.09
C CYS A 129 -1.53 11.38 0.24
N GLU A 130 -1.56 10.22 0.88
CA GLU A 130 -1.39 8.91 0.25
C GLU A 130 -2.36 8.72 -0.93
N ARG A 131 -3.65 9.07 -0.77
CA ARG A 131 -4.67 8.95 -1.82
C ARG A 131 -4.34 9.80 -3.05
N THR A 132 -3.79 11.00 -2.85
CA THR A 132 -3.38 11.86 -3.96
C THR A 132 -2.28 11.21 -4.78
N ILE A 133 -1.30 10.56 -4.13
CA ILE A 133 -0.23 9.84 -4.82
C ILE A 133 -0.78 8.63 -5.59
N TYR A 134 -1.72 7.86 -5.02
CA TYR A 134 -2.39 6.77 -5.75
C TYR A 134 -3.10 7.28 -7.01
N ASN A 135 -3.80 8.43 -6.93
CA ASN A 135 -4.41 9.03 -8.11
C ASN A 135 -3.36 9.44 -9.14
N TYR A 136 -2.26 10.04 -8.72
CA TYR A 136 -1.17 10.45 -9.62
C TYR A 136 -0.48 9.26 -10.31
N VAL A 137 -0.36 8.13 -9.65
CA VAL A 137 0.11 6.88 -10.27
C VAL A 137 -0.89 6.37 -11.30
N ARG A 138 -2.20 6.35 -10.94
CA ARG A 138 -3.27 5.92 -11.85
C ARG A 138 -3.35 6.79 -13.09
N ASP A 139 -3.21 8.10 -12.93
CA ASP A 139 -3.38 9.10 -13.99
C ASP A 139 -2.07 9.35 -14.77
N GLY A 140 -1.00 8.56 -14.51
CA GLY A 140 0.29 8.63 -15.20
C GLY A 140 1.09 9.93 -14.93
N ILE A 141 0.77 10.65 -13.85
CA ILE A 141 1.45 11.91 -13.47
C ILE A 141 2.80 11.64 -12.81
N LEU A 142 2.91 10.52 -12.07
CA LEU A 142 4.17 10.03 -11.51
C LEU A 142 4.76 8.96 -12.41
N ASP A 143 6.08 8.95 -12.54
CA ASP A 143 6.83 7.88 -13.22
C ASP A 143 6.84 6.59 -12.38
N LEU A 144 5.64 6.02 -12.16
CA LEU A 144 5.40 4.78 -11.44
C LEU A 144 4.25 4.02 -12.09
N GLU A 145 4.43 2.73 -12.30
CA GLU A 145 3.35 1.85 -12.71
C GLU A 145 2.68 1.20 -11.49
N TYR A 146 1.39 0.89 -11.61
CA TYR A 146 0.64 0.25 -10.53
C TYR A 146 1.23 -1.10 -10.09
N LYS A 147 1.85 -1.85 -11.03
CA LYS A 147 2.56 -3.11 -10.75
C LYS A 147 3.82 -2.96 -9.89
N GLU A 148 4.42 -1.76 -9.86
CA GLU A 148 5.61 -1.47 -9.04
C GLU A 148 5.24 -1.25 -7.57
N LEU A 149 3.96 -0.96 -7.29
CA LEU A 149 3.48 -0.83 -5.92
C LEU A 149 3.54 -2.18 -5.20
N PRO A 150 3.94 -2.22 -3.92
CA PRO A 150 4.12 -3.47 -3.17
C PRO A 150 2.90 -4.40 -3.11
N TYR A 151 1.70 -3.86 -3.32
CA TYR A 151 0.43 -4.60 -3.34
C TYR A 151 -0.30 -4.51 -4.68
N GLY A 152 0.31 -3.93 -5.70
CA GLY A 152 -0.21 -3.92 -7.06
C GLY A 152 -0.23 -5.35 -7.63
N LYS A 153 -1.41 -5.94 -7.81
CA LYS A 153 -1.58 -7.27 -8.40
C LYS A 153 -2.31 -7.16 -9.72
N GLU A 154 -1.72 -7.76 -10.74
CA GLU A 154 -2.33 -7.86 -12.07
C GLU A 154 -3.31 -9.06 -12.20
N THR A 155 -3.37 -9.97 -11.22
CA THR A 155 -4.14 -11.21 -11.37
C THR A 155 -5.15 -11.45 -10.25
N PRO A 156 -6.38 -11.92 -10.58
CA PRO A 156 -7.37 -12.30 -9.58
C PRO A 156 -6.89 -13.48 -8.73
N ARG A 157 -7.29 -13.51 -7.46
CA ARG A 157 -6.98 -14.60 -6.53
C ARG A 157 -7.64 -15.89 -7.03
N LYS A 158 -6.85 -16.92 -7.34
CA LYS A 158 -7.35 -18.28 -7.47
C LYS A 158 -7.64 -18.82 -6.07
N ASN A 159 -8.91 -18.95 -5.75
CA ASN A 159 -9.37 -19.64 -4.53
C ASN A 159 -9.39 -21.13 -4.78
N ASN A 160 -8.29 -21.84 -4.51
CA ASN A 160 -8.30 -23.29 -4.35
C ASN A 160 -7.19 -23.69 -3.41
N LYS A 161 -7.50 -23.83 -2.12
CA LYS A 161 -6.65 -24.56 -1.19
C LYS A 161 -7.45 -25.71 -0.59
N LYS A 162 -7.05 -26.94 -0.92
CA LYS A 162 -7.38 -28.10 -0.10
C LYS A 162 -6.73 -27.91 1.27
N LEU A 163 -7.54 -27.93 2.32
CA LEU A 163 -7.09 -27.87 3.71
C LEU A 163 -6.34 -29.18 4.03
N SER A 164 -5.04 -29.08 4.32
CA SER A 164 -4.30 -30.21 4.90
C SER A 164 -4.59 -30.28 6.40
N ARG A 165 -4.77 -31.49 6.93
CA ARG A 165 -4.91 -31.69 8.38
C ARG A 165 -3.58 -31.31 9.06
N SER A 166 -3.62 -30.37 10.01
CA SER A 166 -2.46 -30.08 10.85
C SER A 166 -2.43 -31.06 12.04
N LEU A 167 -1.25 -31.57 12.36
CA LEU A 167 -1.03 -32.37 13.55
C LEU A 167 -1.17 -31.44 14.78
N LYS A 168 -1.94 -31.88 15.78
CA LYS A 168 -1.97 -31.17 17.07
C LYS A 168 -0.74 -31.63 17.88
N ASN A 169 0.00 -30.67 18.44
CA ASN A 169 0.98 -31.01 19.45
C ASN A 169 0.26 -31.36 20.75
N ARG A 170 0.25 -32.65 21.12
CA ARG A 170 -0.47 -33.14 22.32
C ARG A 170 0.20 -32.74 23.63
N ASP A 171 1.51 -32.48 23.60
CA ASP A 171 2.32 -32.19 24.79
C ASP A 171 2.68 -30.70 24.95
N GLY A 172 2.28 -29.85 24.00
CA GLY A 172 2.55 -28.43 24.00
C GLY A 172 1.49 -27.63 24.76
N VAL A 173 1.88 -26.53 25.37
CA VAL A 173 0.97 -25.61 26.08
C VAL A 173 0.09 -24.85 25.08
N SER A 174 -1.22 -24.90 25.26
CA SER A 174 -2.18 -24.20 24.38
C SER A 174 -2.05 -22.68 24.53
N ILE A 175 -2.39 -21.96 23.44
CA ILE A 175 -2.50 -20.51 23.47
C ILE A 175 -3.53 -20.01 24.50
N GLU A 176 -4.50 -20.84 24.88
CA GLU A 176 -5.50 -20.53 25.91
C GLU A 176 -4.87 -20.30 27.30
N GLU A 177 -3.73 -20.96 27.57
CA GLU A 177 -2.97 -20.81 28.82
C GLU A 177 -2.02 -19.59 28.77
N ARG A 178 -1.96 -18.89 27.65
CA ARG A 178 -1.14 -17.69 27.51
C ARG A 178 -1.75 -16.54 28.31
N PRO A 179 -0.97 -15.78 29.10
CA PRO A 179 -1.47 -14.64 29.85
C PRO A 179 -2.22 -13.65 28.95
N LYS A 180 -3.34 -13.11 29.45
CA LYS A 180 -4.20 -12.21 28.67
C LYS A 180 -3.53 -10.89 28.30
N ASP A 181 -2.61 -10.38 29.12
CA ASP A 181 -1.81 -9.19 28.88
C ASP A 181 -0.98 -9.29 27.58
N VAL A 182 -0.58 -10.51 27.19
CA VAL A 182 0.09 -10.77 25.93
C VAL A 182 -0.82 -10.46 24.72
N GLU A 183 -2.14 -10.65 24.86
CA GLU A 183 -3.11 -10.33 23.83
C GLU A 183 -3.22 -8.82 23.59
N GLU A 184 -3.15 -8.04 24.65
CA GLU A 184 -3.27 -6.58 24.59
C GLU A 184 -2.07 -5.91 23.94
N ARG A 185 -0.95 -6.65 23.78
CA ARG A 185 0.29 -6.16 23.12
C ARG A 185 0.85 -4.89 23.77
N LEU A 186 0.80 -4.81 25.10
CA LEU A 186 1.22 -3.62 25.85
C LEU A 186 2.65 -3.72 26.35
N SER A 187 3.23 -4.92 26.37
CA SER A 187 4.57 -5.17 26.88
C SER A 187 5.49 -5.81 25.84
N TYR A 188 6.79 -5.50 25.94
CA TYR A 188 7.84 -6.07 25.11
C TYR A 188 8.24 -7.48 25.59
N GLY A 189 8.68 -8.32 24.66
CA GLY A 189 9.19 -9.65 24.99
C GLY A 189 8.30 -10.81 24.56
N HIS A 190 7.18 -10.53 23.90
CA HIS A 190 6.23 -11.53 23.44
C HIS A 190 6.33 -11.71 21.93
N TRP A 191 6.85 -12.87 21.50
CA TRP A 191 7.20 -13.14 20.13
C TRP A 191 6.25 -14.12 19.46
N GLU A 192 6.04 -13.94 18.17
CA GLU A 192 5.43 -14.92 17.28
C GLU A 192 6.56 -15.50 16.41
N MET A 193 6.62 -16.83 16.26
CA MET A 193 7.65 -17.51 15.47
C MET A 193 7.02 -18.27 14.31
N ASP A 194 7.60 -18.15 13.12
CA ASP A 194 7.13 -18.79 11.88
C ASP A 194 8.29 -19.12 10.95
N THR A 195 8.04 -19.90 9.92
CA THR A 195 9.04 -20.22 8.89
C THR A 195 8.61 -19.75 7.51
N VAL A 196 9.52 -19.08 6.81
CA VAL A 196 9.35 -18.75 5.39
C VAL A 196 10.13 -19.77 4.57
N VAL A 197 9.39 -20.59 3.82
CA VAL A 197 9.96 -21.69 3.06
C VAL A 197 10.35 -21.32 1.63
N SER A 198 11.32 -22.02 1.07
CA SER A 198 11.66 -22.02 -0.36
C SER A 198 10.52 -22.55 -1.23
N GLY A 199 10.59 -22.33 -2.54
CA GLY A 199 9.67 -22.97 -3.48
C GLY A 199 9.88 -24.49 -3.47
N THR A 200 8.81 -25.22 -3.76
CA THR A 200 8.83 -26.70 -3.86
C THR A 200 9.94 -27.14 -4.81
N GLY A 201 10.80 -28.04 -4.36
CA GLY A 201 11.95 -28.54 -5.12
C GLY A 201 13.11 -27.56 -5.36
N LYS A 202 13.07 -26.35 -4.78
CA LYS A 202 14.05 -25.27 -5.06
C LYS A 202 15.11 -25.04 -3.98
N GLY A 203 15.08 -25.76 -2.87
CA GLY A 203 16.06 -25.59 -1.80
C GLY A 203 15.58 -26.15 -0.48
N LYS A 204 16.51 -26.40 0.44
CA LYS A 204 16.24 -26.95 1.77
C LYS A 204 16.19 -25.87 2.85
N SER A 205 16.96 -24.78 2.68
CA SER A 205 17.01 -23.69 3.65
C SER A 205 15.68 -22.97 3.78
N VAL A 206 15.41 -22.48 4.99
CA VAL A 206 14.23 -21.67 5.29
C VAL A 206 14.65 -20.47 6.14
N LEU A 207 13.82 -19.42 6.17
CA LEU A 207 14.03 -18.32 7.11
C LEU A 207 13.14 -18.58 8.33
N LEU A 208 13.76 -18.69 9.51
CA LEU A 208 13.08 -18.62 10.79
C LEU A 208 12.86 -17.15 11.11
N VAL A 209 11.60 -16.76 11.33
CA VAL A 209 11.17 -15.38 11.55
C VAL A 209 10.56 -15.30 12.93
N LEU A 210 11.10 -14.43 13.77
CA LEU A 210 10.52 -14.09 15.07
C LEU A 210 10.06 -12.63 15.00
N THR A 211 8.78 -12.40 15.25
CA THR A 211 8.13 -11.08 15.25
C THR A 211 7.70 -10.74 16.67
N GLU A 212 8.21 -9.67 17.21
CA GLU A 212 7.79 -9.16 18.51
C GLU A 212 6.41 -8.47 18.41
N ARG A 213 5.51 -8.74 19.37
CA ARG A 213 4.09 -8.36 19.27
C ARG A 213 3.80 -6.89 19.54
N TYR A 214 4.56 -6.23 20.42
CA TYR A 214 4.36 -4.84 20.83
C TYR A 214 4.97 -3.85 19.83
N CYS A 215 6.28 -3.92 19.61
CA CYS A 215 7.00 -2.97 18.76
C CYS A 215 7.24 -3.43 17.33
N LYS A 216 6.85 -4.68 17.00
CA LYS A 216 7.05 -5.30 15.67
C LYS A 216 8.51 -5.46 15.30
N GLU A 217 9.39 -5.70 16.31
CA GLU A 217 10.78 -6.06 16.04
C GLU A 217 10.84 -7.42 15.33
N GLU A 218 11.70 -7.50 14.30
CA GLU A 218 11.90 -8.72 13.55
C GLU A 218 13.31 -9.27 13.83
N ARG A 219 13.38 -10.60 14.00
CA ARG A 219 14.61 -11.37 13.96
C ARG A 219 14.48 -12.44 12.89
N ILE A 220 15.39 -12.42 11.92
CA ILE A 220 15.35 -13.31 10.77
C ILE A 220 16.63 -14.11 10.71
N ILE A 221 16.49 -15.43 10.76
CA ILE A 221 17.64 -16.36 10.78
C ILE A 221 17.47 -17.34 9.62
N LYS A 222 18.50 -17.49 8.80
CA LYS A 222 18.55 -18.55 7.80
C LYS A 222 18.96 -19.85 8.48
N ILE A 223 18.09 -20.86 8.42
CA ILE A 223 18.37 -22.22 8.93
C ILE A 223 18.47 -23.22 7.77
N ALA A 224 19.23 -24.28 7.98
CA ALA A 224 19.60 -25.23 6.94
C ALA A 224 18.41 -26.00 6.34
N ASN A 225 17.42 -26.28 7.16
CA ASN A 225 16.20 -26.99 6.74
C ASN A 225 15.06 -26.75 7.73
N ARG A 226 13.85 -27.29 7.41
CA ARG A 226 12.64 -27.18 8.22
C ARG A 226 12.55 -28.34 9.22
N LYS A 227 13.62 -28.61 10.00
CA LYS A 227 13.64 -29.61 11.05
C LYS A 227 13.74 -28.98 12.43
N GLN A 228 13.27 -29.69 13.45
CA GLN A 228 13.27 -29.26 14.86
C GLN A 228 14.68 -28.87 15.33
N GLU A 229 15.69 -29.70 15.03
CA GLU A 229 17.08 -29.47 15.42
C GLU A 229 17.62 -28.15 14.86
N SER A 230 17.21 -27.80 13.62
CA SER A 230 17.65 -26.54 13.00
C SER A 230 17.04 -25.31 13.67
N VAL A 231 15.78 -25.42 14.13
CA VAL A 231 15.11 -24.35 14.90
C VAL A 231 15.78 -24.21 16.27
N ILE A 232 15.97 -25.32 16.99
CA ILE A 232 16.62 -25.30 18.32
C ILE A 232 18.01 -24.69 18.23
N LYS A 233 18.82 -25.11 17.25
CA LYS A 233 20.14 -24.53 17.01
C LYS A 233 20.10 -23.03 16.80
N ALA A 234 19.15 -22.53 16.03
CA ALA A 234 18.97 -21.09 15.81
C ALA A 234 18.64 -20.33 17.09
N ILE A 235 17.77 -20.89 17.95
CA ILE A 235 17.45 -20.30 19.26
C ILE A 235 18.66 -20.36 20.20
N ASP A 236 19.44 -21.45 20.17
CA ASP A 236 20.71 -21.57 20.94
C ASP A 236 21.74 -20.52 20.52
N GLU A 237 21.82 -20.24 19.21
CA GLU A 237 22.70 -19.18 18.67
C GLU A 237 22.24 -17.79 19.09
N LEU A 238 20.91 -17.54 19.13
CA LEU A 238 20.35 -16.30 19.67
C LEU A 238 20.66 -16.14 21.15
N GLU A 239 20.44 -17.18 21.98
CA GLU A 239 20.75 -17.14 23.41
C GLU A 239 22.24 -16.87 23.64
N ARG A 240 23.11 -17.50 22.89
CA ARG A 240 24.57 -17.26 22.97
C ARG A 240 24.94 -15.83 22.63
N LYS A 241 24.28 -15.27 21.58
CA LYS A 241 24.53 -13.89 21.12
C LYS A 241 24.12 -12.85 22.15
N TYR A 242 22.97 -13.03 22.81
CA TYR A 242 22.47 -12.07 23.81
C TYR A 242 23.01 -12.34 25.21
N GLY A 243 23.46 -13.56 25.50
CA GLY A 243 23.70 -14.05 26.84
C GLY A 243 22.40 -14.48 27.54
N LYS A 244 22.49 -15.47 28.43
CA LYS A 244 21.33 -16.11 29.09
C LYS A 244 20.38 -15.11 29.76
N LYS A 245 20.92 -14.13 30.51
CA LYS A 245 20.12 -13.14 31.24
C LYS A 245 19.30 -12.28 30.27
N ARG A 246 19.99 -11.63 29.33
CA ARG A 246 19.35 -10.72 28.37
C ARG A 246 18.39 -11.45 27.41
N PHE A 247 18.69 -12.71 27.07
CA PHE A 247 17.78 -13.53 26.27
C PHE A 247 16.44 -13.73 26.98
N ARG A 248 16.47 -14.11 28.28
CA ARG A 248 15.24 -14.28 29.08
C ARG A 248 14.42 -13.02 29.22
N GLU A 249 15.07 -11.87 29.36
CA GLU A 249 14.41 -10.56 29.41
C GLU A 249 13.75 -10.19 28.06
N LYS A 250 14.39 -10.58 26.97
CA LYS A 250 13.97 -10.25 25.61
C LYS A 250 12.96 -11.22 25.00
N PHE A 251 12.99 -12.49 25.38
CA PHE A 251 12.13 -13.55 24.85
C PHE A 251 11.31 -14.19 25.95
N LEU A 252 10.37 -13.43 26.54
CA LEU A 252 9.51 -13.90 27.63
C LEU A 252 8.60 -15.04 27.17
N THR A 253 7.96 -14.88 26.02
CA THR A 253 7.09 -15.90 25.42
C THR A 253 7.31 -15.99 23.92
N ILE A 254 7.13 -17.19 23.37
CA ILE A 254 7.12 -17.46 21.93
C ILE A 254 5.83 -18.20 21.60
N THR A 255 5.06 -17.69 20.64
CA THR A 255 3.84 -18.33 20.12
C THR A 255 4.10 -18.85 18.70
N THR A 256 3.76 -20.13 18.45
CA THR A 256 3.93 -20.77 17.13
C THR A 256 2.63 -21.41 16.64
N ASP A 257 2.62 -21.87 15.38
CA ASP A 257 1.64 -22.84 14.93
C ASP A 257 2.04 -24.27 15.32
N ASN A 258 1.22 -25.24 14.90
CA ASN A 258 1.51 -26.64 15.07
C ASN A 258 2.39 -27.21 13.94
N GLY A 259 3.34 -26.41 13.41
CA GLY A 259 4.28 -26.87 12.41
C GLY A 259 5.21 -27.95 12.95
N VAL A 260 5.55 -28.94 12.10
CA VAL A 260 6.41 -30.07 12.51
C VAL A 260 7.77 -29.62 13.03
N GLU A 261 8.25 -28.47 12.57
CA GLU A 261 9.51 -27.86 12.99
C GLU A 261 9.50 -27.31 14.41
N PHE A 262 8.32 -27.14 15.02
CA PHE A 262 8.13 -26.57 16.36
C PHE A 262 7.70 -27.61 17.40
N LEU A 263 7.55 -28.89 17.01
CA LEU A 263 7.05 -29.94 17.91
C LEU A 263 7.97 -30.22 19.10
N ASP A 264 9.28 -30.07 18.94
CA ASP A 264 10.23 -30.16 20.07
C ASP A 264 10.28 -28.84 20.86
N HIS A 265 9.17 -28.54 21.55
CA HIS A 265 9.07 -27.38 22.41
C HIS A 265 10.02 -27.44 23.61
N ARG A 266 10.37 -28.65 24.09
CA ARG A 266 11.31 -28.84 25.21
C ARG A 266 12.71 -28.36 24.87
N GLY A 267 13.17 -28.65 23.64
CA GLY A 267 14.45 -28.13 23.14
C GLY A 267 14.45 -26.61 23.02
N ILE A 268 13.32 -26.00 22.61
CA ILE A 268 13.18 -24.54 22.48
C ILE A 268 13.14 -23.87 23.86
N THR A 269 12.45 -24.47 24.86
CA THR A 269 12.28 -23.89 26.20
C THR A 269 13.33 -24.35 27.22
N LYS A 270 14.35 -25.09 26.80
CA LYS A 270 15.35 -25.68 27.72
C LYS A 270 15.93 -24.65 28.69
N GLY A 271 16.12 -25.06 29.95
CA GLY A 271 16.64 -24.18 30.99
C GLY A 271 15.72 -23.02 31.36
N ASN A 272 14.42 -23.12 31.08
CA ASN A 272 13.41 -22.10 31.33
C ASN A 272 13.75 -20.75 30.71
N ARG A 273 14.39 -20.76 29.51
CA ARG A 273 14.82 -19.54 28.82
C ARG A 273 13.70 -18.74 28.20
N THR A 274 12.55 -19.39 27.90
CA THR A 274 11.34 -18.77 27.36
C THR A 274 10.14 -19.68 27.64
N LYS A 275 8.91 -19.15 27.61
CA LYS A 275 7.67 -19.94 27.61
C LYS A 275 7.17 -20.06 26.17
N MET A 276 6.64 -21.21 25.80
CA MET A 276 6.15 -21.45 24.43
C MET A 276 4.67 -21.85 24.44
N TYR A 277 3.92 -21.26 23.49
CA TYR A 277 2.49 -21.49 23.31
C TYR A 277 2.20 -21.87 21.88
N PHE A 278 1.21 -22.76 21.68
CA PHE A 278 0.76 -23.21 20.37
C PHE A 278 -0.60 -22.62 20.01
N ALA A 279 -0.66 -21.94 18.88
CA ALA A 279 -1.92 -21.41 18.33
C ALA A 279 -2.86 -22.55 17.89
N HIS A 280 -4.16 -22.26 17.87
CA HIS A 280 -5.13 -23.21 17.35
C HIS A 280 -4.89 -23.50 15.85
N ALA A 281 -5.23 -24.72 15.47
CA ALA A 281 -5.19 -25.09 14.07
C ALA A 281 -6.13 -24.19 13.25
N TYR A 282 -5.65 -23.71 12.09
CA TYR A 282 -6.39 -22.81 11.19
C TYR A 282 -6.72 -21.41 11.73
N SER A 283 -6.20 -21.02 12.88
CA SER A 283 -6.45 -19.71 13.51
C SER A 283 -5.32 -18.73 13.21
N SER A 284 -5.14 -18.37 11.93
CA SER A 284 -4.08 -17.46 11.49
C SER A 284 -4.17 -16.05 12.12
N TRP A 285 -5.38 -15.64 12.56
CA TRP A 285 -5.60 -14.35 13.22
C TRP A 285 -4.91 -14.24 14.59
N GLU A 286 -4.68 -15.38 15.28
CA GLU A 286 -3.95 -15.42 16.56
C GLU A 286 -2.48 -15.02 16.41
N ARG A 287 -1.94 -15.07 15.16
CA ARG A 287 -0.56 -14.76 14.80
C ARG A 287 -0.48 -13.74 13.67
N GLY A 288 -1.31 -12.71 13.72
CA GLY A 288 -1.40 -11.69 12.68
C GLY A 288 -0.10 -10.90 12.45
N SER A 289 0.81 -10.85 13.43
CA SER A 289 2.10 -10.15 13.28
C SER A 289 3.00 -10.87 12.27
N ASN A 290 3.08 -12.20 12.33
CA ASN A 290 3.87 -13.01 11.40
C ASN A 290 3.40 -12.86 9.94
N GLU A 291 2.08 -12.75 9.71
CA GLU A 291 1.58 -12.55 8.35
C GLU A 291 2.06 -11.23 7.75
N VAL A 292 2.10 -10.17 8.55
CA VAL A 292 2.63 -8.86 8.11
C VAL A 292 4.13 -8.95 7.84
N ALA A 293 4.92 -9.58 8.74
CA ALA A 293 6.34 -9.81 8.56
C ALA A 293 6.63 -10.59 7.27
N ASN A 294 5.93 -11.70 7.07
CA ASN A 294 6.06 -12.53 5.88
C ASN A 294 5.73 -11.77 4.60
N ARG A 295 4.74 -10.86 4.60
CA ARG A 295 4.45 -9.98 3.46
C ARG A 295 5.57 -9.00 3.16
N LEU A 296 6.27 -8.46 4.18
CA LEU A 296 7.43 -7.59 4.00
C LEU A 296 8.60 -8.37 3.40
N ILE A 297 8.90 -9.56 3.91
CA ILE A 297 9.93 -10.47 3.36
C ILE A 297 9.64 -10.79 1.89
N ARG A 298 8.37 -11.06 1.55
CA ARG A 298 7.94 -11.41 0.18
C ARG A 298 8.03 -10.25 -0.83
N ARG A 299 8.26 -9.02 -0.42
CA ARG A 299 8.60 -7.92 -1.33
C ARG A 299 9.97 -8.11 -1.98
N PHE A 300 10.90 -8.75 -1.27
CA PHE A 300 12.26 -9.05 -1.76
C PHE A 300 12.37 -10.46 -2.32
N TYR A 301 11.81 -11.42 -1.61
CA TYR A 301 11.90 -12.85 -1.94
C TYR A 301 10.49 -13.39 -2.19
N LYS A 302 10.03 -13.30 -3.44
CA LYS A 302 8.69 -13.75 -3.85
C LYS A 302 8.46 -15.22 -3.46
N LYS A 303 7.18 -15.61 -3.29
CA LYS A 303 6.83 -17.00 -3.04
C LYS A 303 7.41 -17.90 -4.13
N GLY A 304 8.12 -18.96 -3.72
CA GLY A 304 8.82 -19.86 -4.65
C GLY A 304 10.28 -19.48 -4.91
N TYR A 305 10.81 -18.43 -4.28
CA TYR A 305 12.24 -18.11 -4.36
C TYR A 305 13.09 -19.17 -3.63
N ASN A 306 14.28 -19.47 -4.15
CA ASN A 306 15.22 -20.40 -3.51
C ASN A 306 16.02 -19.69 -2.41
N ILE A 307 15.72 -20.00 -1.14
CA ILE A 307 16.37 -19.39 0.03
C ILE A 307 17.84 -19.83 0.17
N ASP A 308 18.25 -20.98 -0.39
CA ASP A 308 19.66 -21.39 -0.37
C ASP A 308 20.57 -20.34 -1.01
N LYS A 309 20.06 -19.60 -2.01
CA LYS A 309 20.79 -18.54 -2.72
C LYS A 309 20.93 -17.23 -1.92
N ILE A 310 20.32 -17.12 -0.75
CA ILE A 310 20.40 -15.91 0.07
C ILE A 310 21.57 -16.07 1.04
N SER A 311 22.54 -15.16 1.01
CA SER A 311 23.62 -15.12 1.98
C SER A 311 23.14 -14.61 3.34
N ASN A 312 23.81 -14.97 4.43
CA ASN A 312 23.50 -14.47 5.78
C ASN A 312 23.57 -12.94 5.85
N ARG A 313 24.48 -12.31 5.10
CA ARG A 313 24.54 -10.84 4.98
C ARG A 313 23.25 -10.26 4.41
N LYS A 314 22.71 -10.83 3.34
CA LYS A 314 21.42 -10.39 2.75
C LYS A 314 20.25 -10.63 3.68
N VAL A 315 20.28 -11.67 4.51
CA VAL A 315 19.27 -11.90 5.55
C VAL A 315 19.33 -10.79 6.59
N LYS A 316 20.52 -10.42 7.00
CA LYS A 316 20.71 -9.31 7.95
C LYS A 316 20.29 -7.95 7.36
N GLU A 317 20.65 -7.66 6.12
CA GLU A 317 20.20 -6.46 5.40
C GLU A 317 18.67 -6.39 5.31
N LEU A 318 17.99 -7.53 5.09
CA LEU A 318 16.54 -7.63 5.10
C LEU A 318 15.94 -7.36 6.49
N GLU A 319 16.50 -7.97 7.55
CA GLU A 319 16.11 -7.74 8.94
C GLU A 319 16.21 -6.25 9.30
N ASP A 320 17.35 -5.64 8.97
CA ASP A 320 17.61 -4.22 9.24
C ASP A 320 16.65 -3.32 8.43
N TRP A 321 16.37 -3.66 7.17
CA TRP A 321 15.40 -2.95 6.37
C TRP A 321 13.99 -3.00 7.01
N ILE A 322 13.54 -4.18 7.44
CA ILE A 322 12.21 -4.36 8.05
C ILE A 322 12.10 -3.60 9.38
N ASN A 323 13.15 -3.61 10.21
CA ASN A 323 13.19 -2.90 11.48
C ASN A 323 13.32 -1.37 11.33
N ASN A 324 13.78 -0.90 10.17
CA ASN A 324 13.81 0.51 9.81
C ASN A 324 12.62 0.96 8.95
N TYR A 325 11.71 0.04 8.59
CA TYR A 325 10.53 0.35 7.79
C TYR A 325 9.46 1.06 8.63
N PRO A 326 8.94 2.25 8.20
CA PRO A 326 7.88 2.96 8.91
C PRO A 326 6.58 2.16 8.93
N ARG A 327 5.98 2.03 10.11
CA ARG A 327 4.75 1.25 10.31
C ARG A 327 3.61 2.14 10.80
N LYS A 328 2.47 2.09 10.12
CA LYS A 328 1.29 2.88 10.52
C LYS A 328 0.86 2.61 11.96
N ILE A 329 0.93 1.32 12.39
CA ILE A 329 0.56 0.90 13.75
C ILE A 329 1.47 1.48 14.84
N LEU A 330 2.69 1.91 14.48
CA LEU A 330 3.64 2.57 15.38
C LEU A 330 3.65 4.11 15.18
N GLY A 331 2.56 4.68 14.67
CA GLY A 331 2.50 6.10 14.36
C GLY A 331 3.46 6.54 13.26
N TRP A 332 3.70 5.68 12.29
CA TRP A 332 4.67 5.85 11.19
C TRP A 332 6.15 5.87 11.62
N LYS A 333 6.45 5.52 12.87
CA LYS A 333 7.83 5.26 13.30
C LYS A 333 8.28 3.88 12.83
N SER A 334 9.58 3.73 12.62
CA SER A 334 10.17 2.39 12.47
C SER A 334 10.27 1.71 13.84
N THR A 335 10.43 0.39 13.84
CA THR A 335 10.67 -0.37 15.08
C THR A 335 11.86 0.17 15.86
N ASN A 336 12.98 0.45 15.17
CA ASN A 336 14.19 0.97 15.82
C ASN A 336 13.96 2.36 16.45
N GLN A 337 13.19 3.24 15.79
CA GLN A 337 12.80 4.53 16.36
C GLN A 337 11.89 4.36 17.57
N PHE A 338 10.90 3.46 17.48
CA PHE A 338 9.95 3.20 18.55
C PHE A 338 10.64 2.63 19.80
N LEU A 339 11.58 1.67 19.63
CA LEU A 339 12.37 1.12 20.73
C LEU A 339 13.23 2.18 21.42
N LYS A 340 13.86 3.06 20.61
CA LYS A 340 14.66 4.17 21.15
C LYS A 340 13.80 5.14 21.97
N ASP A 341 12.64 5.55 21.45
CA ASP A 341 11.73 6.47 22.12
C ASP A 341 11.17 5.91 23.43
N LYS A 342 10.96 4.58 23.47
CA LYS A 342 10.48 3.87 24.67
C LYS A 342 11.59 3.40 25.60
N GLN A 343 12.86 3.69 25.28
CA GLN A 343 14.03 3.26 26.06
C GLN A 343 14.08 1.73 26.32
N ILE A 344 13.62 0.95 25.33
CA ILE A 344 13.61 -0.51 25.42
C ILE A 344 14.92 -1.02 24.83
N PHE A 345 15.84 -1.50 25.68
CA PHE A 345 17.18 -2.09 25.42
C PHE A 345 18.17 -1.21 24.65
#